data_c2ad213b40c5b3140ba7027160b0b62c
#
_entry.id   c2ad213b40c5b3140ba7027160b0b62c
#
_cell.length_a   1.000
_cell.length_b   1.000
_cell.length_c   1.000
_cell.angle_alpha   90.00
_cell.angle_beta   90.00
_cell.angle_gamma   90.00
#
_symmetry.space_group_name_H-M   'P 1'
#
loop_
_entity.id
_entity.type
_entity.pdbx_description
1 polymer ?
#
loop_
_entity_poly.entity_id
_entity_poly.type
_entity_poly.pdbx_seq_one_letter_code
_entity_poly.pdbx_strand_id
1 'polypeptide(L)'
;MAVRDYYDILGVPTTASPREIRETFRRLARQCSPDIVIGDQRATSIFIEIEEAYQVLSDPMRRALYDHEGRARTTSSRTAATGAARGLPLPRGDDLRRTVELTFEEAVRGSSIRLPIIRRAHCDSCGGSGARSGGLGPCPACDGRGHDRSSRDDAGFGEACPRCHGTGEAARDPCPRCLGLGLVTRQEEVEVGILPGADTGSQFRIHGKGNDGPRGGPAGDLLVVTRVRPHPFFERKGDNIHCTVPVTVTEAALGARIQVPTVDGPAEMRVPPGTSSGQVFRLRGKGVPPLRGGGRGDQYVTVKVVVPRPLNARAQELLRELARLVPEDPRRDLKAWM
;
A
#
# COMPACT_ATOMS: atom_id res chain seq x y z
N MET A 1 -5.75 -21.47 32.24
CA MET A 1 -4.87 -20.49 32.92
C MET A 1 -5.69 -19.25 33.19
N ALA A 2 -5.66 -18.71 34.42
CA ALA A 2 -6.38 -17.48 34.76
C ALA A 2 -5.79 -16.32 33.92
N VAL A 3 -6.63 -15.60 33.20
CA VAL A 3 -6.24 -14.39 32.49
C VAL A 3 -5.77 -13.39 33.54
N ARG A 4 -4.49 -13.11 33.61
CA ARG A 4 -3.93 -12.10 34.54
C ARG A 4 -4.42 -10.72 34.09
N ASP A 5 -4.83 -9.90 35.05
CA ASP A 5 -5.23 -8.51 34.81
C ASP A 5 -4.00 -7.70 34.35
N TYR A 6 -4.16 -6.78 33.39
CA TYR A 6 -3.09 -5.92 32.92
C TYR A 6 -2.49 -5.06 34.05
N TYR A 7 -3.29 -4.70 35.04
CA TYR A 7 -2.80 -4.03 36.26
C TYR A 7 -1.91 -4.93 37.09
N ASP A 8 -2.25 -6.23 37.20
CA ASP A 8 -1.43 -7.22 37.91
C ASP A 8 -0.12 -7.52 37.16
N ILE A 9 -0.16 -7.55 35.83
CA ILE A 9 1.04 -7.76 35.00
C ILE A 9 2.04 -6.62 35.16
N LEU A 10 1.57 -5.36 35.23
CA LEU A 10 2.43 -4.21 35.50
C LEU A 10 2.74 -4.02 36.97
N GLY A 11 2.01 -4.70 37.89
CA GLY A 11 2.16 -4.54 39.34
C GLY A 11 1.75 -3.15 39.84
N VAL A 12 0.70 -2.55 39.25
CA VAL A 12 0.17 -1.24 39.63
C VAL A 12 -1.29 -1.35 40.07
N PRO A 13 -1.77 -0.50 40.99
CA PRO A 13 -3.18 -0.51 41.35
C PRO A 13 -4.08 0.01 40.19
N THR A 14 -5.32 -0.41 40.18
CA THR A 14 -6.31 0.03 39.16
C THR A 14 -6.55 1.55 39.13
N THR A 15 -6.17 2.23 40.21
CA THR A 15 -6.23 3.70 40.37
C THR A 15 -4.94 4.40 39.96
N ALA A 16 -3.93 3.67 39.45
CA ALA A 16 -2.63 4.24 39.08
C ALA A 16 -2.75 5.35 38.05
N SER A 17 -1.98 6.40 38.22
CA SER A 17 -1.89 7.50 37.28
C SER A 17 -1.13 7.11 36.01
N PRO A 18 -1.35 7.81 34.88
CA PRO A 18 -0.61 7.55 33.63
C PRO A 18 0.92 7.72 33.78
N ARG A 19 1.35 8.46 34.80
CA ARG A 19 2.78 8.64 35.11
C ARG A 19 3.35 7.40 35.79
N GLU A 20 2.66 6.85 36.80
CA GLU A 20 3.05 5.62 37.50
C GLU A 20 3.09 4.41 36.55
N ILE A 21 2.12 4.28 35.67
CA ILE A 21 2.10 3.23 34.62
C ILE A 21 3.36 3.31 33.74
N ARG A 22 3.75 4.51 33.30
CA ARG A 22 4.95 4.71 32.47
C ARG A 22 6.25 4.44 33.25
N GLU A 23 6.33 4.86 34.50
CA GLU A 23 7.52 4.64 35.34
C GLU A 23 7.72 3.16 35.64
N THR A 24 6.64 2.45 35.95
CA THR A 24 6.69 1.00 36.22
C THR A 24 7.01 0.20 34.94
N PHE A 25 6.44 0.54 33.81
CA PHE A 25 6.79 -0.07 32.52
C PHE A 25 8.29 0.09 32.22
N ARG A 26 8.85 1.31 32.38
CA ARG A 26 10.28 1.54 32.12
C ARG A 26 11.18 0.72 33.04
N ARG A 27 10.77 0.52 34.29
CA ARG A 27 11.50 -0.32 35.25
C ARG A 27 11.47 -1.79 34.83
N LEU A 28 10.30 -2.33 34.50
CA LEU A 28 10.12 -3.72 34.08
C LEU A 28 10.79 -4.00 32.74
N ALA A 29 10.68 -3.08 31.77
CA ALA A 29 11.32 -3.20 30.46
C ALA A 29 12.85 -3.27 30.56
N ARG A 30 13.48 -2.55 31.51
CA ARG A 30 14.92 -2.64 31.78
C ARG A 30 15.32 -3.99 32.40
N GLN A 31 14.45 -4.63 33.13
CA GLN A 31 14.73 -5.91 33.81
C GLN A 31 14.52 -7.12 32.86
N CYS A 32 13.61 -7.00 31.91
CA CYS A 32 13.20 -8.11 31.05
C CYS A 32 13.52 -7.87 29.55
N SER A 33 14.37 -6.86 29.22
CA SER A 33 14.76 -6.59 27.84
C SER A 33 15.50 -7.80 27.23
N PRO A 34 15.12 -8.25 26.02
CA PRO A 34 15.79 -9.35 25.33
C PRO A 34 17.28 -9.07 25.04
N ASP A 35 17.71 -7.81 25.03
CA ASP A 35 19.12 -7.40 24.91
C ASP A 35 19.97 -7.73 26.15
N ILE A 36 19.33 -7.94 27.31
CA ILE A 36 20.02 -8.23 28.58
C ILE A 36 19.97 -9.73 28.91
N VAL A 37 18.93 -10.43 28.47
CA VAL A 37 18.71 -11.87 28.75
C VAL A 37 18.71 -12.66 27.44
N ILE A 38 19.91 -12.87 26.90
CA ILE A 38 20.09 -13.62 25.65
C ILE A 38 19.77 -15.11 25.91
N GLY A 39 18.69 -15.63 25.29
CA GLY A 39 18.38 -17.07 25.23
C GLY A 39 17.31 -17.60 26.17
N ASP A 40 16.65 -16.78 27.01
CA ASP A 40 15.54 -17.24 27.86
C ASP A 40 14.18 -16.96 27.21
N GLN A 41 13.54 -18.00 26.67
CA GLN A 41 12.18 -17.93 26.08
C GLN A 41 11.12 -17.45 27.08
N ARG A 42 11.33 -17.65 28.39
CA ARG A 42 10.40 -17.18 29.43
C ARG A 42 10.50 -15.67 29.64
N ALA A 43 11.71 -15.09 29.58
CA ALA A 43 11.90 -13.65 29.67
C ALA A 43 11.27 -12.92 28.48
N THR A 44 11.36 -13.50 27.29
CA THR A 44 10.73 -12.96 26.07
C THR A 44 9.19 -12.97 26.15
N SER A 45 8.58 -14.04 26.67
CA SER A 45 7.12 -14.11 26.83
C SER A 45 6.60 -13.12 27.87
N ILE A 46 7.31 -12.94 28.98
CA ILE A 46 6.98 -11.96 30.03
C ILE A 46 7.11 -10.53 29.50
N PHE A 47 8.12 -10.25 28.68
CA PHE A 47 8.29 -8.94 28.06
C PHE A 47 7.13 -8.58 27.12
N ILE A 48 6.67 -9.54 26.31
CA ILE A 48 5.50 -9.35 25.43
C ILE A 48 4.24 -9.04 26.24
N GLU A 49 4.00 -9.77 27.36
CA GLU A 49 2.85 -9.51 28.24
C GLU A 49 2.92 -8.11 28.88
N ILE A 50 4.10 -7.66 29.29
CA ILE A 50 4.33 -6.32 29.86
C ILE A 50 4.09 -5.22 28.81
N GLU A 51 4.55 -5.43 27.58
CA GLU A 51 4.36 -4.49 26.48
C GLU A 51 2.88 -4.37 26.09
N GLU A 52 2.17 -5.47 26.00
CA GLU A 52 0.73 -5.52 25.70
C GLU A 52 -0.08 -4.80 26.80
N ALA A 53 0.20 -5.07 28.06
CA ALA A 53 -0.42 -4.39 29.19
C ALA A 53 -0.19 -2.87 29.15
N TYR A 54 1.03 -2.43 28.82
CA TYR A 54 1.35 -1.03 28.68
C TYR A 54 0.62 -0.36 27.51
N GLN A 55 0.53 -0.99 26.34
CA GLN A 55 -0.18 -0.44 25.17
C GLN A 55 -1.67 -0.19 25.46
N VAL A 56 -2.29 -1.01 26.32
CA VAL A 56 -3.69 -0.84 26.69
C VAL A 56 -3.85 0.22 27.79
N LEU A 57 -3.02 0.19 28.83
CA LEU A 57 -3.19 1.06 30.01
C LEU A 57 -2.58 2.47 29.85
N SER A 58 -1.69 2.68 28.86
CA SER A 58 -1.09 4.00 28.58
C SER A 58 -2.01 4.96 27.84
N ASP A 59 -2.97 4.44 27.06
CA ASP A 59 -3.96 5.20 26.31
C ASP A 59 -5.24 5.37 27.14
N PRO A 60 -5.69 6.60 27.45
CA PRO A 60 -6.87 6.83 28.26
C PRO A 60 -8.16 6.20 27.70
N MET A 61 -8.32 6.17 26.37
CA MET A 61 -9.48 5.59 25.70
C MET A 61 -9.46 4.07 25.80
N ARG A 62 -8.32 3.43 25.52
CA ARG A 62 -8.15 1.98 25.62
C ARG A 62 -8.26 1.51 27.08
N ARG A 63 -7.71 2.26 28.02
CA ARG A 63 -7.85 1.98 29.45
C ARG A 63 -9.30 2.02 29.91
N ALA A 64 -10.05 3.07 29.52
CA ALA A 64 -11.48 3.17 29.85
C ALA A 64 -12.29 2.00 29.28
N LEU A 65 -11.98 1.59 28.06
CA LEU A 65 -12.61 0.43 27.43
C LEU A 65 -12.27 -0.88 28.17
N TYR A 66 -11.00 -1.07 28.53
CA TYR A 66 -10.53 -2.22 29.30
C TYR A 66 -11.16 -2.27 30.70
N ASP A 67 -11.24 -1.14 31.40
CA ASP A 67 -11.89 -1.04 32.71
C ASP A 67 -13.37 -1.34 32.65
N HIS A 68 -14.02 -0.99 31.54
CA HIS A 68 -15.43 -1.29 31.31
C HIS A 68 -15.67 -2.76 30.90
N GLU A 69 -14.85 -3.33 30.03
CA GLU A 69 -14.98 -4.71 29.54
C GLU A 69 -14.31 -5.73 30.46
N GLY A 70 -13.20 -5.41 31.10
CA GLY A 70 -12.48 -6.27 32.04
C GLY A 70 -13.27 -6.60 33.29
N ARG A 71 -14.04 -5.65 33.80
CA ARG A 71 -14.95 -5.88 34.95
C ARG A 71 -16.16 -6.75 34.58
N ALA A 72 -16.59 -6.76 33.32
CA ALA A 72 -17.67 -7.61 32.84
C ALA A 72 -17.26 -9.09 32.74
N ARG A 73 -15.99 -9.41 32.53
CA ARG A 73 -15.49 -10.79 32.39
C ARG A 73 -15.28 -11.52 33.73
N THR A 74 -15.01 -10.81 34.83
CA THR A 74 -14.80 -11.40 36.15
C THR A 74 -16.10 -11.71 36.89
N THR A 75 -17.23 -11.11 36.49
CA THR A 75 -18.52 -11.34 37.14
C THR A 75 -19.46 -12.30 36.40
N SER A 76 -19.12 -12.75 35.18
CA SER A 76 -20.00 -13.57 34.34
C SER A 76 -19.63 -15.05 34.27
N SER A 77 -19.12 -15.64 35.36
CA SER A 77 -18.86 -17.08 35.41
C SER A 77 -19.98 -17.92 36.11
N ARG A 78 -21.12 -17.32 36.41
CA ARG A 78 -22.26 -18.09 36.99
C ARG A 78 -23.58 -17.39 36.77
N THR A 79 -24.12 -17.48 35.58
CA THR A 79 -25.57 -17.64 35.38
C THR A 79 -25.83 -18.12 33.96
N ALA A 80 -26.55 -19.26 33.89
CA ALA A 80 -26.90 -19.93 32.68
C ALA A 80 -27.78 -19.07 31.74
N ALA A 81 -27.48 -19.20 30.50
CA ALA A 81 -28.36 -19.25 29.34
C ALA A 81 -29.83 -18.84 29.54
N THR A 82 -30.16 -17.64 29.10
CA THR A 82 -31.39 -17.38 28.31
C THR A 82 -31.31 -15.99 27.67
N GLY A 83 -31.36 -15.96 26.34
CA GLY A 83 -31.92 -14.83 25.59
C GLY A 83 -31.00 -13.72 25.18
N ALA A 84 -30.89 -13.56 23.89
CA ALA A 84 -30.31 -12.47 23.11
C ALA A 84 -28.78 -12.56 22.89
N ALA A 85 -28.40 -13.37 21.90
CA ALA A 85 -27.13 -13.19 21.19
C ALA A 85 -27.06 -11.76 20.63
N ARG A 86 -26.49 -10.84 21.39
CA ARG A 86 -25.92 -9.60 20.79
C ARG A 86 -24.82 -10.07 19.86
N GLY A 87 -25.12 -10.06 18.56
CA GLY A 87 -24.26 -10.61 17.53
C GLY A 87 -22.86 -9.99 17.62
N LEU A 88 -21.87 -10.83 17.84
CA LEU A 88 -20.49 -10.46 17.55
C LEU A 88 -20.46 -9.87 16.13
N PRO A 89 -19.75 -8.76 15.90
CA PRO A 89 -19.67 -8.19 14.57
C PRO A 89 -19.20 -9.28 13.61
N LEU A 90 -19.97 -9.46 12.52
CA LEU A 90 -19.64 -10.46 11.53
C LEU A 90 -18.24 -10.21 10.97
N PRO A 91 -17.40 -11.23 10.80
CA PRO A 91 -16.05 -11.07 10.33
C PRO A 91 -16.03 -10.41 8.95
N ARG A 92 -15.22 -9.36 8.80
CA ARG A 92 -15.01 -8.67 7.54
C ARG A 92 -14.26 -9.58 6.56
N GLY A 93 -14.55 -9.44 5.28
CA GLY A 93 -13.83 -10.14 4.23
C GLY A 93 -12.42 -9.59 4.02
N ASP A 94 -11.58 -10.39 3.38
CA ASP A 94 -10.19 -10.06 3.11
C ASP A 94 -10.08 -8.93 2.07
N ASP A 95 -9.08 -8.07 2.22
CA ASP A 95 -8.73 -7.08 1.22
C ASP A 95 -8.09 -7.79 0.00
N LEU A 96 -8.40 -7.29 -1.20
CA LEU A 96 -7.77 -7.74 -2.44
C LEU A 96 -6.68 -6.76 -2.85
N ARG A 97 -5.55 -7.27 -3.31
CA ARG A 97 -4.47 -6.45 -3.87
C ARG A 97 -4.31 -6.74 -5.36
N ARG A 98 -4.27 -5.68 -6.18
CA ARG A 98 -4.06 -5.76 -7.63
C ARG A 98 -3.03 -4.73 -8.06
N THR A 99 -2.14 -5.13 -8.98
CA THR A 99 -1.18 -4.22 -9.61
C THR A 99 -1.69 -3.85 -11.00
N VAL A 100 -1.67 -2.55 -11.30
CA VAL A 100 -2.08 -2.00 -12.61
C VAL A 100 -0.88 -1.32 -13.24
N GLU A 101 -0.61 -1.65 -14.50
CA GLU A 101 0.41 -0.99 -15.30
C GLU A 101 -0.19 0.24 -16.00
N LEU A 102 0.51 1.35 -15.89
CA LEU A 102 0.17 2.64 -16.47
C LEU A 102 1.24 3.06 -17.48
N THR A 103 0.86 3.73 -18.54
CA THR A 103 1.80 4.52 -19.32
C THR A 103 2.24 5.77 -18.53
N PHE A 104 3.31 6.39 -18.95
CA PHE A 104 3.82 7.60 -18.31
C PHE A 104 2.77 8.74 -18.36
N GLU A 105 2.11 8.90 -19.51
CA GLU A 105 1.09 9.93 -19.73
C GLU A 105 -0.15 9.71 -18.88
N GLU A 106 -0.62 8.46 -18.78
CA GLU A 106 -1.75 8.11 -17.91
C GLU A 106 -1.45 8.38 -16.44
N ALA A 107 -0.22 8.11 -16.02
CA ALA A 107 0.22 8.38 -14.65
C ALA A 107 0.29 9.88 -14.35
N VAL A 108 0.73 10.71 -15.31
CA VAL A 108 0.85 12.17 -15.14
C VAL A 108 -0.50 12.85 -15.23
N ARG A 109 -1.34 12.49 -16.20
CA ARG A 109 -2.64 13.14 -16.45
C ARG A 109 -3.76 12.59 -15.57
N GLY A 110 -3.57 11.38 -15.02
CA GLY A 110 -4.63 10.58 -14.45
C GLY A 110 -5.43 9.86 -15.52
N SER A 111 -6.07 8.78 -15.12
CA SER A 111 -6.89 7.95 -16.04
C SER A 111 -7.97 7.20 -15.26
N SER A 112 -8.98 6.71 -15.97
CA SER A 112 -9.95 5.76 -15.43
C SER A 112 -9.75 4.42 -16.13
N ILE A 113 -9.55 3.37 -15.34
CA ILE A 113 -9.22 2.04 -15.83
C ILE A 113 -10.28 1.05 -15.35
N ARG A 114 -10.78 0.20 -16.25
CA ARG A 114 -11.64 -0.93 -15.91
C ARG A 114 -10.77 -2.14 -15.56
N LEU A 115 -10.84 -2.54 -14.32
CA LEU A 115 -10.03 -3.64 -13.78
C LEU A 115 -10.91 -4.86 -13.55
N PRO A 116 -10.70 -5.97 -14.25
CA PRO A 116 -11.37 -7.22 -13.95
C PRO A 116 -10.78 -7.81 -12.67
N ILE A 117 -11.64 -8.04 -11.69
CA ILE A 117 -11.30 -8.69 -10.43
C ILE A 117 -12.07 -9.99 -10.27
N ILE A 118 -11.42 -10.96 -9.64
CA ILE A 118 -12.06 -12.19 -9.19
C ILE A 118 -12.12 -12.09 -7.67
N ARG A 119 -13.33 -12.11 -7.11
CA ARG A 119 -13.56 -12.02 -5.68
C ARG A 119 -14.56 -13.05 -5.19
N ARG A 120 -14.50 -13.37 -3.91
CA ARG A 120 -15.55 -14.13 -3.24
C ARG A 120 -16.67 -13.17 -2.88
N ALA A 121 -17.83 -13.37 -3.49
CA ALA A 121 -19.03 -12.57 -3.27
C ALA A 121 -20.08 -13.38 -2.53
N HIS A 122 -21.00 -12.71 -1.85
CA HIS A 122 -22.14 -13.40 -1.23
C HIS A 122 -22.93 -14.19 -2.28
N CYS A 123 -23.33 -15.38 -1.91
CA CYS A 123 -24.17 -16.22 -2.78
C CYS A 123 -25.54 -15.59 -2.92
N ASP A 124 -25.95 -15.27 -4.16
CA ASP A 124 -27.23 -14.62 -4.45
C ASP A 124 -28.43 -15.49 -4.01
N SER A 125 -28.27 -16.82 -3.94
CA SER A 125 -29.36 -17.73 -3.57
C SER A 125 -29.66 -17.78 -2.09
N CYS A 126 -28.65 -17.52 -1.23
CA CYS A 126 -28.82 -17.59 0.23
C CYS A 126 -28.41 -16.28 0.94
N GLY A 127 -28.05 -15.22 0.20
CA GLY A 127 -27.67 -13.93 0.78
C GLY A 127 -26.45 -13.99 1.71
N GLY A 128 -25.55 -14.95 1.51
CA GLY A 128 -24.37 -15.12 2.34
C GLY A 128 -24.54 -16.07 3.53
N SER A 129 -25.76 -16.53 3.84
CA SER A 129 -26.04 -17.39 5.01
C SER A 129 -25.48 -18.80 4.87
N GLY A 130 -25.28 -19.31 3.67
CA GLY A 130 -24.89 -20.70 3.40
C GLY A 130 -26.06 -21.70 3.54
N ALA A 131 -27.23 -21.30 4.03
CA ALA A 131 -28.38 -22.14 4.23
C ALA A 131 -29.46 -21.85 3.19
N ARG A 132 -30.17 -22.89 2.75
CA ARG A 132 -31.36 -22.78 1.90
C ARG A 132 -32.58 -22.39 2.74
N SER A 133 -32.74 -23.01 3.90
CA SER A 133 -33.81 -22.77 4.87
C SER A 133 -33.29 -23.06 6.28
N GLY A 134 -33.93 -22.46 7.30
CA GLY A 134 -33.70 -22.81 8.71
C GLY A 134 -32.41 -22.29 9.37
N GLY A 135 -31.60 -21.47 8.68
CA GLY A 135 -30.44 -20.82 9.29
C GLY A 135 -29.25 -21.75 9.60
N LEU A 136 -28.28 -21.21 10.34
CA LEU A 136 -27.15 -21.95 10.88
C LEU A 136 -27.51 -22.58 12.22
N GLY A 137 -27.00 -23.75 12.48
CA GLY A 137 -27.12 -24.46 13.76
C GLY A 137 -25.82 -25.13 14.17
N PRO A 138 -25.77 -25.77 15.36
CA PRO A 138 -24.59 -26.50 15.77
C PRO A 138 -24.17 -27.52 14.71
N CYS A 139 -22.90 -27.53 14.36
CA CYS A 139 -22.38 -28.45 13.35
C CYS A 139 -22.53 -29.89 13.81
N PRO A 140 -23.25 -30.75 13.06
CA PRO A 140 -23.49 -32.13 13.48
C PRO A 140 -22.24 -33.01 13.46
N ALA A 141 -21.18 -32.62 12.80
CA ALA A 141 -19.92 -33.37 12.76
C ALA A 141 -19.06 -33.15 14.01
N CYS A 142 -19.12 -31.96 14.62
CA CYS A 142 -18.33 -31.62 15.81
C CYS A 142 -19.18 -31.17 17.01
N ASP A 143 -20.51 -31.27 16.93
CA ASP A 143 -21.47 -30.83 17.97
C ASP A 143 -21.21 -29.38 18.44
N GLY A 144 -20.94 -28.49 17.51
CA GLY A 144 -20.68 -27.06 17.80
C GLY A 144 -19.26 -26.73 18.29
N ARG A 145 -18.36 -27.71 18.41
CA ARG A 145 -17.01 -27.51 18.97
C ARG A 145 -16.03 -26.83 17.99
N GLY A 146 -16.26 -26.93 16.69
CA GLY A 146 -15.37 -26.38 15.66
C GLY A 146 -14.17 -27.26 15.29
N HIS A 147 -13.86 -28.30 16.09
CA HIS A 147 -12.69 -29.17 15.89
C HIS A 147 -13.13 -30.62 15.61
N ASP A 148 -12.27 -31.38 14.90
CA ASP A 148 -12.52 -32.80 14.67
C ASP A 148 -12.38 -33.59 15.99
N ARG A 149 -13.25 -34.57 16.15
CA ARG A 149 -13.26 -35.45 17.35
C ARG A 149 -12.08 -36.42 17.36
N SER A 150 -11.51 -36.73 16.20
CA SER A 150 -10.48 -37.76 16.04
C SER A 150 -9.03 -37.25 16.19
N SER A 151 -8.80 -35.96 16.07
CA SER A 151 -7.46 -35.37 16.19
C SER A 151 -7.28 -34.68 17.54
N ARG A 152 -7.05 -35.46 18.60
CA ARG A 152 -6.51 -34.91 19.86
C ARG A 152 -5.01 -35.12 19.86
N ASP A 153 -4.28 -34.08 19.52
CA ASP A 153 -2.89 -34.01 19.91
C ASP A 153 -2.79 -33.66 21.39
N ASP A 154 -1.73 -34.13 22.07
CA ASP A 154 -1.51 -33.94 23.50
C ASP A 154 -1.45 -32.44 23.91
N ALA A 155 -1.43 -31.52 22.97
CA ALA A 155 -1.47 -30.06 23.16
C ALA A 155 -2.90 -29.45 23.15
N GLY A 156 -3.95 -30.24 22.92
CA GLY A 156 -5.34 -29.77 22.99
C GLY A 156 -5.84 -28.98 21.76
N PHE A 157 -5.05 -28.84 20.71
CA PHE A 157 -5.44 -28.23 19.44
C PHE A 157 -5.85 -29.32 18.44
N GLY A 158 -7.14 -29.59 18.33
CA GLY A 158 -7.67 -30.46 17.27
C GLY A 158 -7.70 -29.75 15.92
N GLU A 159 -7.53 -30.51 14.83
CA GLU A 159 -7.72 -29.99 13.47
C GLU A 159 -9.13 -29.36 13.32
N ALA A 160 -9.22 -28.30 12.51
CA ALA A 160 -10.50 -27.66 12.24
C ALA A 160 -11.47 -28.67 11.63
N CYS A 161 -12.70 -28.74 12.15
CA CYS A 161 -13.73 -29.66 11.66
C CYS A 161 -13.92 -29.45 10.14
N PRO A 162 -13.80 -30.48 9.31
CA PRO A 162 -13.87 -30.36 7.86
C PRO A 162 -15.23 -29.85 7.34
N ARG A 163 -16.29 -30.01 8.14
CA ARG A 163 -17.64 -29.58 7.76
C ARG A 163 -17.94 -28.12 8.11
N CYS A 164 -17.48 -27.63 9.23
CA CYS A 164 -17.74 -26.26 9.65
C CYS A 164 -16.48 -25.34 9.54
N HIS A 165 -15.36 -25.89 9.13
CA HIS A 165 -14.08 -25.18 8.99
C HIS A 165 -13.70 -24.37 10.25
N GLY A 166 -13.89 -24.94 11.41
CA GLY A 166 -13.54 -24.34 12.69
C GLY A 166 -14.64 -23.47 13.33
N THR A 167 -15.73 -23.17 12.63
CA THR A 167 -16.76 -22.23 13.13
C THR A 167 -17.71 -22.83 14.17
N GLY A 168 -17.77 -24.14 14.29
CA GLY A 168 -18.72 -24.84 15.16
C GLY A 168 -20.18 -24.86 14.66
N GLU A 169 -20.50 -24.04 13.65
CA GLU A 169 -21.86 -23.94 13.10
C GLU A 169 -21.90 -24.37 11.64
N ALA A 170 -22.96 -25.06 11.24
CA ALA A 170 -23.20 -25.46 9.87
C ALA A 170 -24.67 -25.27 9.51
N ALA A 171 -24.93 -25.07 8.22
CA ALA A 171 -26.30 -25.06 7.71
C ALA A 171 -26.92 -26.46 7.84
N ARG A 172 -28.14 -26.54 8.38
CA ARG A 172 -28.91 -27.80 8.43
C ARG A 172 -29.29 -28.26 7.03
N ASP A 173 -29.71 -27.31 6.19
CA ASP A 173 -30.02 -27.52 4.78
C ASP A 173 -29.05 -26.60 3.97
N PRO A 174 -27.91 -27.15 3.48
CA PRO A 174 -26.92 -26.36 2.80
C PRO A 174 -27.43 -25.83 1.46
N CYS A 175 -27.17 -24.58 1.17
CA CYS A 175 -27.49 -23.95 -0.10
C CYS A 175 -26.80 -24.72 -1.25
N PRO A 176 -27.52 -25.21 -2.26
CA PRO A 176 -26.96 -26.05 -3.33
C PRO A 176 -25.97 -25.26 -4.23
N ARG A 177 -26.09 -23.94 -4.29
CA ARG A 177 -25.22 -23.10 -5.13
C ARG A 177 -23.83 -22.85 -4.52
N CYS A 178 -23.76 -22.65 -3.22
CA CYS A 178 -22.50 -22.40 -2.51
C CYS A 178 -22.08 -23.57 -1.61
N LEU A 179 -22.81 -24.67 -1.61
CA LEU A 179 -22.53 -25.89 -0.82
C LEU A 179 -22.34 -25.61 0.69
N GLY A 180 -23.09 -24.64 1.20
CA GLY A 180 -23.02 -24.25 2.61
C GLY A 180 -22.01 -23.15 2.95
N LEU A 181 -21.14 -22.73 2.02
CA LEU A 181 -20.10 -21.73 2.26
C LEU A 181 -20.64 -20.30 2.40
N GLY A 182 -21.82 -20.00 1.83
CA GLY A 182 -22.38 -18.65 1.78
C GLY A 182 -21.69 -17.73 0.76
N LEU A 183 -20.55 -18.12 0.22
CA LEU A 183 -19.74 -17.34 -0.71
C LEU A 183 -19.60 -18.09 -2.05
N VAL A 184 -19.55 -17.33 -3.13
CA VAL A 184 -19.28 -17.83 -4.50
C VAL A 184 -18.20 -16.98 -5.15
N THR A 185 -17.40 -17.57 -6.01
CA THR A 185 -16.42 -16.83 -6.80
C THR A 185 -17.16 -16.11 -7.92
N ARG A 186 -16.94 -14.79 -8.01
CA ARG A 186 -17.50 -13.90 -9.04
C ARG A 186 -16.40 -13.10 -9.71
N GLN A 187 -16.50 -12.97 -11.03
CA GLN A 187 -15.71 -11.99 -11.78
C GLN A 187 -16.55 -10.72 -11.90
N GLU A 188 -15.95 -9.58 -11.57
CA GLU A 188 -16.55 -8.25 -11.61
C GLU A 188 -15.57 -7.27 -12.26
N GLU A 189 -16.07 -6.34 -13.06
CA GLU A 189 -15.26 -5.21 -13.54
C GLU A 189 -15.45 -4.02 -12.61
N VAL A 190 -14.34 -3.51 -12.09
CA VAL A 190 -14.33 -2.33 -11.22
C VAL A 190 -13.63 -1.19 -11.94
N GLU A 191 -14.32 -0.07 -12.04
CA GLU A 191 -13.74 1.17 -12.55
C GLU A 191 -12.89 1.82 -11.46
N VAL A 192 -11.62 2.05 -11.78
CA VAL A 192 -10.62 2.61 -10.87
C VAL A 192 -10.15 3.94 -11.41
N GLY A 193 -10.48 5.02 -10.71
CA GLY A 193 -9.94 6.34 -11.01
C GLY A 193 -8.51 6.49 -10.47
N ILE A 194 -7.56 6.70 -11.37
CA ILE A 194 -6.17 7.01 -11.02
C ILE A 194 -6.00 8.53 -11.01
N LEU A 195 -5.61 9.06 -9.87
CA LEU A 195 -5.39 10.49 -9.73
C LEU A 195 -4.17 10.95 -10.52
N PRO A 196 -4.19 12.19 -11.09
CA PRO A 196 -3.04 12.78 -11.74
C PRO A 196 -1.82 12.79 -10.82
N GLY A 197 -0.65 12.49 -11.39
CA GLY A 197 0.58 12.47 -10.63
C GLY A 197 0.92 11.14 -9.96
N ALA A 198 0.15 10.08 -10.21
CA ALA A 198 0.46 8.74 -9.73
C ALA A 198 1.89 8.32 -10.10
N ASP A 199 2.54 7.57 -9.24
CA ASP A 199 3.88 7.01 -9.46
C ASP A 199 3.87 5.50 -9.25
N THR A 200 4.97 4.85 -9.58
CA THR A 200 5.16 3.43 -9.24
C THR A 200 5.09 3.25 -7.73
N GLY A 201 4.22 2.32 -7.30
CA GLY A 201 3.96 2.07 -5.87
C GLY A 201 2.87 2.93 -5.25
N SER A 202 2.24 3.86 -5.99
CA SER A 202 1.06 4.59 -5.49
C SER A 202 -0.08 3.60 -5.21
N GLN A 203 -0.78 3.81 -4.10
CA GLN A 203 -1.85 2.91 -3.65
C GLN A 203 -3.19 3.64 -3.63
N PHE A 204 -4.17 3.04 -4.29
CA PHE A 204 -5.56 3.52 -4.32
C PHE A 204 -6.43 2.47 -3.64
N ARG A 205 -7.19 2.88 -2.63
CA ARG A 205 -8.11 2.01 -1.89
C ARG A 205 -9.52 2.25 -2.38
N ILE A 206 -10.20 1.17 -2.79
CA ILE A 206 -11.59 1.17 -3.19
C ILE A 206 -12.37 0.37 -2.17
N HIS A 207 -13.20 1.07 -1.40
CA HIS A 207 -13.93 0.47 -0.30
C HIS A 207 -14.99 -0.52 -0.77
N GLY A 208 -15.09 -1.65 -0.06
CA GLY A 208 -16.10 -2.68 -0.30
C GLY A 208 -15.92 -3.49 -1.60
N LYS A 209 -14.76 -3.39 -2.27
CA LYS A 209 -14.44 -4.14 -3.49
C LYS A 209 -13.45 -5.29 -3.27
N GLY A 210 -13.19 -5.64 -2.01
CA GLY A 210 -12.50 -6.85 -1.61
C GLY A 210 -13.39 -8.10 -1.61
N ASN A 211 -12.96 -9.15 -0.95
CA ASN A 211 -13.81 -10.33 -0.70
C ASN A 211 -14.92 -9.99 0.27
N ASP A 212 -16.10 -10.55 0.07
CA ASP A 212 -17.19 -10.46 1.05
C ASP A 212 -16.84 -11.28 2.29
N GLY A 213 -17.26 -10.78 3.44
CA GLY A 213 -17.11 -11.50 4.70
C GLY A 213 -18.02 -12.73 4.78
N PRO A 214 -17.60 -13.77 5.51
CA PRO A 214 -18.44 -14.94 5.71
C PRO A 214 -19.73 -14.58 6.45
N ARG A 215 -20.78 -15.38 6.21
CA ARG A 215 -22.09 -15.25 6.87
C ARG A 215 -22.80 -13.91 6.68
N GLY A 216 -22.58 -13.24 5.57
CA GLY A 216 -23.13 -11.90 5.33
C GLY A 216 -22.32 -10.76 5.95
N GLY A 217 -21.08 -11.03 6.38
CA GLY A 217 -20.16 -10.02 6.90
C GLY A 217 -19.77 -8.98 5.86
N PRO A 218 -19.34 -7.79 6.28
CA PRO A 218 -18.97 -6.69 5.37
C PRO A 218 -17.79 -7.08 4.48
N ALA A 219 -17.78 -6.54 3.26
CA ALA A 219 -16.69 -6.75 2.31
C ALA A 219 -15.40 -6.08 2.77
N GLY A 220 -14.27 -6.66 2.35
CA GLY A 220 -12.96 -6.03 2.39
C GLY A 220 -12.82 -4.92 1.35
N ASP A 221 -11.63 -4.37 1.20
CA ASP A 221 -11.32 -3.34 0.22
C ASP A 221 -10.47 -3.88 -0.93
N LEU A 222 -10.49 -3.18 -2.06
CA LEU A 222 -9.56 -3.41 -3.15
C LEU A 222 -8.44 -2.40 -3.08
N LEU A 223 -7.20 -2.89 -2.93
CA LEU A 223 -5.97 -2.10 -2.96
C LEU A 223 -5.35 -2.21 -4.36
N VAL A 224 -5.39 -1.11 -5.10
CA VAL A 224 -4.77 -1.01 -6.41
C VAL A 224 -3.41 -0.35 -6.28
N VAL A 225 -2.35 -1.06 -6.70
CA VAL A 225 -0.97 -0.56 -6.70
C VAL A 225 -0.57 -0.27 -8.14
N THR A 226 -0.11 0.93 -8.41
CA THR A 226 0.31 1.34 -9.75
C THR A 226 1.76 0.95 -10.04
N ARG A 227 2.03 0.61 -11.29
CA ARG A 227 3.36 0.42 -11.86
C ARG A 227 3.44 1.23 -13.15
N VAL A 228 4.21 2.31 -13.13
CA VAL A 228 4.40 3.16 -14.30
C VAL A 228 5.48 2.55 -15.20
N ARG A 229 5.17 2.38 -16.49
CA ARG A 229 6.15 1.93 -17.48
C ARG A 229 7.17 3.03 -17.76
N PRO A 230 8.45 2.71 -17.90
CA PRO A 230 9.45 3.68 -18.28
C PRO A 230 9.12 4.25 -19.67
N HIS A 231 9.25 5.57 -19.82
CA HIS A 231 9.02 6.24 -21.09
C HIS A 231 10.36 6.41 -21.84
N PRO A 232 10.44 6.19 -23.16
CA PRO A 232 11.70 6.26 -23.90
C PRO A 232 12.31 7.65 -23.95
N PHE A 233 11.52 8.68 -23.75
CA PHE A 233 11.95 10.08 -23.88
C PHE A 233 11.88 10.86 -22.55
N PHE A 234 10.93 10.59 -21.69
CA PHE A 234 10.73 11.29 -20.41
C PHE A 234 11.25 10.48 -19.24
N GLU A 235 11.98 11.12 -18.33
CA GLU A 235 12.40 10.56 -17.04
C GLU A 235 11.77 11.41 -15.93
N ARG A 236 11.05 10.77 -15.01
CA ARG A 236 10.48 11.45 -13.84
C ARG A 236 11.47 11.47 -12.68
N LYS A 237 11.65 12.64 -12.06
CA LYS A 237 12.41 12.83 -10.82
C LYS A 237 11.58 13.65 -9.83
N GLY A 238 10.89 12.96 -8.94
CA GLY A 238 9.89 13.58 -8.08
C GLY A 238 8.73 14.15 -8.89
N ASP A 239 8.46 15.45 -8.76
CA ASP A 239 7.42 16.14 -9.53
C ASP A 239 7.96 16.75 -10.83
N ASN A 240 9.25 16.60 -11.11
CA ASN A 240 9.87 17.14 -12.31
C ASN A 240 10.03 16.07 -13.39
N ILE A 241 10.02 16.52 -14.64
CA ILE A 241 10.25 15.70 -15.82
C ILE A 241 11.58 16.11 -16.44
N HIS A 242 12.41 15.15 -16.78
CA HIS A 242 13.67 15.35 -17.48
C HIS A 242 13.57 14.75 -18.88
N CYS A 243 14.10 15.46 -19.86
CA CYS A 243 14.22 14.94 -21.23
C CYS A 243 15.46 15.51 -21.91
N THR A 244 15.93 14.82 -22.96
CA THR A 244 17.06 15.28 -23.75
C THR A 244 16.58 15.59 -25.17
N VAL A 245 16.82 16.81 -25.63
CA VAL A 245 16.39 17.27 -26.97
C VAL A 245 17.64 17.51 -27.82
N PRO A 246 17.73 16.88 -29.00
CA PRO A 246 18.79 17.17 -29.96
C PRO A 246 18.58 18.52 -30.58
N VAL A 247 19.65 19.29 -30.72
CA VAL A 247 19.71 20.55 -31.46
C VAL A 247 20.90 20.52 -32.44
N THR A 248 20.81 21.22 -33.53
CA THR A 248 21.91 21.33 -34.49
C THR A 248 23.00 22.29 -33.96
N VAL A 249 24.20 22.14 -34.47
CA VAL A 249 25.31 23.06 -34.16
C VAL A 249 24.95 24.53 -34.49
N THR A 250 24.21 24.74 -35.59
CA THR A 250 23.77 26.08 -36.00
C THR A 250 22.73 26.68 -35.07
N GLU A 251 21.76 25.90 -34.63
CA GLU A 251 20.76 26.33 -33.63
C GLU A 251 21.41 26.65 -32.28
N ALA A 252 22.38 25.84 -31.86
CA ALA A 252 23.11 26.06 -30.63
C ALA A 252 24.01 27.31 -30.68
N ALA A 253 24.67 27.55 -31.81
CA ALA A 253 25.59 28.70 -32.00
C ALA A 253 24.83 30.01 -32.20
N LEU A 254 23.82 30.04 -33.07
CA LEU A 254 23.11 31.27 -33.43
C LEU A 254 21.90 31.56 -32.56
N GLY A 255 21.45 30.58 -31.79
CA GLY A 255 20.19 30.58 -31.07
C GLY A 255 19.02 30.22 -31.98
N ALA A 256 18.00 29.63 -31.42
CA ALA A 256 16.80 29.19 -32.13
C ALA A 256 15.57 29.16 -31.23
N ARG A 257 14.40 29.08 -31.85
CA ARG A 257 13.17 28.69 -31.20
C ARG A 257 12.83 27.26 -31.68
N ILE A 258 12.76 26.34 -30.74
CA ILE A 258 12.51 24.94 -31.04
C ILE A 258 11.24 24.46 -30.36
N GLN A 259 10.58 23.50 -30.93
CA GLN A 259 9.48 22.82 -30.29
C GLN A 259 10.01 21.64 -29.48
N VAL A 260 9.62 21.60 -28.22
CA VAL A 260 9.99 20.55 -27.28
C VAL A 260 8.74 19.77 -26.88
N PRO A 261 8.76 18.44 -26.94
CA PRO A 261 7.63 17.64 -26.48
C PRO A 261 7.46 17.79 -24.96
N THR A 262 6.21 17.98 -24.55
CA THR A 262 5.80 17.92 -23.14
C THR A 262 4.65 16.94 -23.01
N VAL A 263 4.33 16.53 -21.79
CA VAL A 263 3.18 15.64 -21.55
C VAL A 263 1.86 16.25 -22.03
N ASP A 264 1.75 17.59 -22.02
CA ASP A 264 0.54 18.30 -22.47
C ASP A 264 0.49 18.57 -23.99
N GLY A 265 1.56 18.24 -24.70
CA GLY A 265 1.75 18.57 -26.12
C GLY A 265 3.04 19.35 -26.35
N PRO A 266 3.34 19.77 -27.59
CA PRO A 266 4.54 20.52 -27.90
C PRO A 266 4.54 21.92 -27.26
N ALA A 267 5.68 22.33 -26.71
CA ALA A 267 5.91 23.66 -26.18
C ALA A 267 7.09 24.34 -26.89
N GLU A 268 7.00 25.63 -27.13
CA GLU A 268 8.10 26.41 -27.71
C GLU A 268 9.14 26.71 -26.64
N MET A 269 10.39 26.42 -26.92
CA MET A 269 11.55 26.77 -26.09
C MET A 269 12.54 27.60 -26.88
N ARG A 270 13.02 28.68 -26.25
CA ARG A 270 14.08 29.51 -26.83
C ARG A 270 15.45 28.97 -26.38
N VAL A 271 16.28 28.65 -27.34
CA VAL A 271 17.69 28.31 -27.17
C VAL A 271 18.48 29.58 -27.40
N PRO A 272 19.20 30.12 -26.40
CA PRO A 272 20.07 31.30 -26.58
C PRO A 272 21.26 30.99 -27.50
N PRO A 273 21.83 32.01 -28.18
CA PRO A 273 23.06 31.80 -28.92
C PRO A 273 24.20 31.44 -27.97
N GLY A 274 25.12 30.59 -28.45
CA GLY A 274 26.23 30.07 -27.65
C GLY A 274 25.88 28.99 -26.67
N THR A 275 24.76 28.29 -26.86
CA THR A 275 24.32 27.18 -26.00
C THR A 275 25.24 25.96 -26.15
N SER A 276 25.80 25.51 -25.05
CA SER A 276 26.67 24.33 -25.01
C SER A 276 25.85 23.02 -24.86
N SER A 277 26.42 21.90 -25.37
CA SER A 277 25.84 20.60 -25.16
C SER A 277 25.84 20.24 -23.66
N GLY A 278 24.73 19.71 -23.17
CA GLY A 278 24.52 19.39 -21.74
C GLY A 278 23.86 20.53 -20.95
N GLN A 279 23.69 21.73 -21.57
CA GLN A 279 22.98 22.83 -20.91
C GLN A 279 21.52 22.48 -20.68
N VAL A 280 21.00 22.84 -19.50
CA VAL A 280 19.64 22.51 -19.04
C VAL A 280 18.75 23.73 -19.04
N PHE A 281 17.61 23.63 -19.68
CA PHE A 281 16.56 24.65 -19.71
C PHE A 281 15.35 24.20 -18.91
N ARG A 282 14.72 25.11 -18.19
CA ARG A 282 13.55 24.86 -17.34
C ARG A 282 12.30 25.39 -18.02
N LEU A 283 11.34 24.50 -18.26
CA LEU A 283 9.99 24.83 -18.66
C LEU A 283 9.07 24.77 -17.42
N ARG A 284 8.67 25.93 -16.95
CA ARG A 284 7.89 26.06 -15.71
C ARG A 284 6.51 25.45 -15.86
N GLY A 285 6.05 24.71 -14.82
CA GLY A 285 4.73 24.12 -14.75
C GLY A 285 4.45 23.01 -15.78
N LYS A 286 5.49 22.45 -16.42
CA LYS A 286 5.39 21.35 -17.41
C LYS A 286 5.80 19.99 -16.83
N GLY A 287 5.96 19.91 -15.52
CA GLY A 287 6.23 18.67 -14.80
C GLY A 287 4.96 17.89 -14.43
N VAL A 288 5.05 17.10 -13.38
CA VAL A 288 3.99 16.24 -12.85
C VAL A 288 3.19 17.00 -11.80
N PRO A 289 1.86 16.90 -11.78
CA PRO A 289 1.07 17.41 -10.68
C PRO A 289 1.27 16.52 -9.44
N PRO A 290 1.46 17.08 -8.23
CA PRO A 290 1.61 16.28 -7.02
C PRO A 290 0.26 15.67 -6.60
N LEU A 291 0.26 14.40 -6.13
CA LEU A 291 -0.92 13.67 -5.67
C LEU A 291 -1.67 14.34 -4.51
N ARG A 292 -0.96 15.09 -3.66
CA ARG A 292 -1.53 15.71 -2.44
C ARG A 292 -1.91 17.18 -2.61
N GLY A 293 -2.03 17.64 -3.85
CA GLY A 293 -2.26 19.05 -4.15
C GLY A 293 -0.98 19.88 -4.05
N GLY A 294 -0.97 21.03 -4.72
CA GLY A 294 0.21 21.93 -4.82
C GLY A 294 0.46 22.38 -6.24
N GLY A 295 1.53 23.12 -6.44
CA GLY A 295 1.97 23.57 -7.76
C GLY A 295 2.54 22.41 -8.57
N ARG A 296 2.21 22.37 -9.85
CA ARG A 296 2.78 21.40 -10.79
C ARG A 296 4.31 21.60 -10.87
N GLY A 297 5.05 20.49 -10.95
CA GLY A 297 6.51 20.52 -11.16
C GLY A 297 6.91 21.11 -12.51
N ASP A 298 8.18 21.08 -12.81
CA ASP A 298 8.76 21.67 -14.03
C ASP A 298 9.33 20.58 -14.93
N GLN A 299 9.51 20.93 -16.21
CA GLN A 299 10.24 20.08 -17.13
C GLN A 299 11.65 20.67 -17.36
N TYR A 300 12.65 19.82 -17.18
CA TYR A 300 14.07 20.12 -17.42
C TYR A 300 14.48 19.49 -18.74
N VAL A 301 14.87 20.34 -19.67
CA VAL A 301 15.28 19.98 -21.04
C VAL A 301 16.79 20.10 -21.15
N THR A 302 17.46 18.95 -21.27
CA THR A 302 18.90 18.91 -21.54
C THR A 302 19.12 18.98 -23.03
N VAL A 303 19.88 19.98 -23.50
CA VAL A 303 20.23 20.12 -24.91
C VAL A 303 21.40 19.21 -25.26
N LYS A 304 21.24 18.42 -26.33
CA LYS A 304 22.29 17.61 -26.92
C LYS A 304 22.64 18.16 -28.32
N VAL A 305 23.78 18.79 -28.45
CA VAL A 305 24.21 19.27 -29.75
C VAL A 305 24.61 18.13 -30.65
N VAL A 306 24.01 18.05 -31.83
CA VAL A 306 24.21 16.98 -32.82
C VAL A 306 24.88 17.55 -34.06
N VAL A 307 25.96 16.92 -34.50
CA VAL A 307 26.68 17.28 -35.74
C VAL A 307 25.92 16.63 -36.93
N PRO A 308 25.61 17.44 -37.96
CA PRO A 308 24.91 16.92 -39.14
C PRO A 308 25.77 15.90 -39.91
N ARG A 309 25.12 14.86 -40.44
CA ARG A 309 25.75 13.84 -41.28
C ARG A 309 24.77 13.46 -42.41
N PRO A 310 25.22 13.37 -43.70
CA PRO A 310 26.54 13.69 -44.23
C PRO A 310 26.76 15.21 -44.42
N LEU A 311 28.03 15.64 -44.44
CA LEU A 311 28.43 17.01 -44.81
C LEU A 311 28.85 17.00 -46.27
N ASN A 312 28.27 17.88 -47.08
CA ASN A 312 28.75 18.14 -48.43
C ASN A 312 30.05 18.98 -48.43
N ALA A 313 30.74 19.03 -49.59
CA ALA A 313 32.04 19.74 -49.68
C ALA A 313 31.95 21.20 -49.25
N ARG A 314 30.89 21.90 -49.61
CA ARG A 314 30.67 23.31 -49.27
C ARG A 314 30.46 23.52 -47.76
N ALA A 315 29.71 22.64 -47.10
CA ALA A 315 29.54 22.71 -45.65
C ALA A 315 30.83 22.43 -44.90
N GLN A 316 31.68 21.52 -45.40
CA GLN A 316 33.01 21.29 -44.83
C GLN A 316 33.94 22.52 -44.97
N GLU A 317 33.90 23.20 -46.14
CA GLU A 317 34.64 24.44 -46.33
C GLU A 317 34.22 25.52 -45.31
N LEU A 318 32.90 25.75 -45.16
CA LEU A 318 32.35 26.71 -44.20
C LEU A 318 32.73 26.39 -42.75
N LEU A 319 32.74 25.13 -42.38
CA LEU A 319 33.19 24.70 -41.05
C LEU A 319 34.69 24.93 -40.82
N ARG A 320 35.54 24.72 -41.88
CA ARG A 320 36.97 25.04 -41.81
C ARG A 320 37.22 26.54 -41.69
N GLU A 321 36.41 27.34 -42.41
CA GLU A 321 36.45 28.80 -42.31
C GLU A 321 36.05 29.25 -40.92
N LEU A 322 34.96 28.75 -40.36
CA LEU A 322 34.53 29.02 -38.97
C LEU A 322 35.64 28.70 -37.97
N ALA A 323 36.30 27.54 -38.10
CA ALA A 323 37.39 27.16 -37.20
C ALA A 323 38.62 28.11 -37.27
N ARG A 324 38.82 28.79 -38.42
CA ARG A 324 39.88 29.82 -38.54
C ARG A 324 39.47 31.14 -37.92
N LEU A 325 38.18 31.51 -38.05
CA LEU A 325 37.63 32.75 -37.50
C LEU A 325 37.51 32.74 -35.98
N VAL A 326 37.21 31.57 -35.42
CA VAL A 326 37.00 31.40 -33.97
C VAL A 326 37.92 30.25 -33.48
N PRO A 327 39.20 30.53 -33.25
CA PRO A 327 40.16 29.53 -32.76
C PRO A 327 40.00 29.32 -31.26
N GLU A 328 39.04 28.51 -30.87
CA GLU A 328 38.84 28.09 -29.47
C GLU A 328 39.54 26.75 -29.21
N ASP A 329 40.24 26.64 -28.09
CA ASP A 329 40.78 25.37 -27.60
C ASP A 329 39.98 24.89 -26.38
N PRO A 330 38.92 24.08 -26.56
CA PRO A 330 38.08 23.60 -25.48
C PRO A 330 38.79 22.62 -24.53
N ARG A 331 40.02 22.23 -24.85
CA ARG A 331 40.87 21.35 -24.03
C ARG A 331 41.98 22.11 -23.30
N ARG A 332 41.95 23.43 -23.30
CA ARG A 332 42.98 24.26 -22.65
C ARG A 332 43.20 23.86 -21.18
N ASP A 333 42.12 23.65 -20.47
CA ASP A 333 42.16 23.30 -19.05
C ASP A 333 42.62 21.85 -18.79
N LEU A 334 42.49 20.95 -19.79
CA LEU A 334 42.93 19.55 -19.67
C LEU A 334 44.46 19.44 -19.80
N LYS A 335 45.14 20.44 -20.39
CA LYS A 335 46.62 20.44 -20.58
C LYS A 335 47.37 20.40 -19.24
N ALA A 336 46.75 20.85 -18.15
CA ALA A 336 47.33 20.78 -16.81
C ALA A 336 47.36 19.31 -16.24
N TRP A 337 46.67 18.39 -16.88
CA TRP A 337 46.55 16.99 -16.46
C TRP A 337 47.20 15.99 -17.42
N MET A 338 47.75 16.48 -18.53
CA MET A 338 48.57 15.75 -19.52
C MET A 338 50.05 16.03 -19.32
#